data_5145103fc7b5e879d8a3c0ae2aa47513
#
_entry.id   5145103fc7b5e879d8a3c0ae2aa47513
#
_cell.length_a   1.000
_cell.length_b   1.000
_cell.length_c   1.000
_cell.angle_alpha   90.00
_cell.angle_beta   90.00
_cell.angle_gamma   90.00
#
_symmetry.space_group_name_H-M   'P 1'
#
loop_
_entity.id
_entity.type
_entity.pdbx_description
1 polymer ?
#
loop_
_entity_poly.entity_id
_entity_poly.type
_entity_poly.pdbx_seq_one_letter_code
_entity_poly.pdbx_strand_id
1 'polypeptide(L)' 'MIYFIGSSEHPYVKIGYTDNLKRRLTKMQADSPFKLKLLRQIEGTREVEKAIQNRFAPYHVRGE' A
#
# COMPACT_ATOMS: atom_id res chain seq x y z
N MET A 1 -9.93 1.45 -5.11
CA MET A 1 -8.61 1.24 -5.74
C MET A 1 -7.64 0.66 -4.71
N ILE A 2 -6.93 -0.35 -5.11
CA ILE A 2 -5.95 -1.00 -4.27
C ILE A 2 -4.56 -0.52 -4.66
N TYR A 3 -3.73 -0.17 -3.67
CA TYR A 3 -2.39 0.32 -3.94
C TYR A 3 -1.34 -0.49 -3.21
N PHE A 4 -0.15 -0.54 -3.82
CA PHE A 4 1.02 -1.21 -3.27
C PHE A 4 2.10 -0.15 -3.14
N ILE A 5 2.54 0.11 -1.91
CA ILE A 5 3.53 1.14 -1.63
C ILE A 5 4.73 0.52 -0.94
N GLY A 6 5.91 0.90 -1.40
CA GLY A 6 7.15 0.48 -0.78
C GLY A 6 8.04 1.67 -0.45
N SER A 7 9.16 1.39 0.17
CA SER A 7 10.18 2.37 0.48
C SER A 7 11.53 1.87 0.02
N SER A 8 12.37 2.77 -0.46
CA SER A 8 13.74 2.41 -0.85
C SER A 8 14.61 2.03 0.34
N GLU A 9 14.22 2.43 1.55
CA GLU A 9 14.98 2.17 2.77
C GLU A 9 14.53 0.93 3.54
N HIS A 10 13.35 0.40 3.23
CA HIS A 10 12.77 -0.72 3.98
C HIS A 10 12.25 -1.80 3.04
N PRO A 11 12.58 -3.06 3.30
CA PRO A 11 12.17 -4.17 2.42
C PRO A 11 10.75 -4.66 2.73
N TYR A 12 9.79 -3.76 2.82
CA TYR A 12 8.39 -4.15 2.99
C TYR A 12 7.50 -3.45 1.99
N VAL A 13 6.32 -4.01 1.78
CA VAL A 13 5.30 -3.44 0.92
C VAL A 13 4.04 -3.25 1.75
N LYS A 14 3.44 -2.09 1.65
CA LYS A 14 2.16 -1.79 2.29
C LYS A 14 1.07 -1.86 1.24
N ILE A 15 0.02 -2.61 1.54
CA ILE A 15 -1.14 -2.77 0.66
C ILE A 15 -2.34 -2.12 1.33
N GLY A 16 -3.03 -1.27 0.59
CA GLY A 16 -4.19 -0.59 1.13
C GLY A 16 -5.26 -0.34 0.08
N TYR A 17 -6.37 0.20 0.52
CA TYR A 17 -7.50 0.56 -0.33
C TYR A 17 -7.82 2.04 -0.13
N THR A 18 -8.12 2.74 -1.23
CA THR A 18 -8.57 4.12 -1.16
C THR A 18 -9.41 4.48 -2.38
N ASP A 19 -10.31 5.43 -2.21
CA ASP A 19 -11.08 6.01 -3.30
C ASP A 19 -10.31 7.15 -3.97
N ASN A 20 -9.30 7.69 -3.30
CA ASN A 20 -8.51 8.79 -3.82
C ASN A 20 -7.03 8.54 -3.54
N LEU A 21 -6.37 7.92 -4.52
CA LEU A 21 -4.98 7.50 -4.36
C LEU A 21 -4.03 8.69 -4.19
N LYS A 22 -4.21 9.74 -4.95
CA LYS A 22 -3.33 10.92 -4.88
C LYS A 22 -3.35 11.54 -3.48
N ARG A 23 -4.53 11.71 -2.92
CA ARG A 23 -4.69 12.27 -1.58
C ARG A 23 -4.08 11.36 -0.53
N ARG A 24 -4.31 10.06 -0.66
CA ARG A 24 -3.78 9.08 0.28
C ARG A 24 -2.26 9.05 0.25
N LEU A 25 -1.66 9.07 -0.93
CA LEU A 25 -0.20 9.08 -1.07
C LEU A 25 0.42 10.34 -0.46
N THR A 26 -0.19 11.49 -0.71
CA THR A 26 0.27 12.76 -0.14
C THR A 26 0.28 12.70 1.38
N LYS A 27 -0.81 12.19 1.97
CA LYS A 27 -0.93 12.06 3.41
C LYS A 27 0.10 11.07 3.98
N MET A 28 0.24 9.94 3.34
CA MET A 28 1.18 8.91 3.80
C MET A 28 2.62 9.42 3.74
N GLN A 29 2.99 10.13 2.69
CA GLN A 29 4.32 10.70 2.56
C GLN A 29 4.57 11.76 3.64
N ALA A 30 3.56 12.57 3.95
CA ALA A 30 3.70 13.59 5.00
C ALA A 30 3.92 12.97 6.38
N ASP A 31 3.33 11.80 6.62
CA ASP A 31 3.44 11.09 7.90
C ASP A 31 4.67 10.18 7.98
N SER A 32 5.41 10.03 6.88
CA SER A 32 6.56 9.13 6.82
C SER A 32 7.87 9.88 6.77
N PRO A 33 8.88 9.46 7.57
CA PRO A 33 10.23 10.03 7.48
C PRO A 33 11.00 9.49 6.26
N PHE A 34 10.44 8.50 5.56
CA PHE A 34 11.09 7.87 4.42
C PHE A 34 10.33 8.17 3.15
N LYS A 35 11.06 8.24 2.04
CA LYS A 35 10.44 8.45 0.74
C LYS A 35 9.66 7.21 0.34
N LEU A 36 8.36 7.37 0.08
CA LEU A 36 7.48 6.31 -0.34
C LEU A 36 7.41 6.24 -1.86
N LYS A 37 7.21 5.03 -2.37
CA LYS A 37 7.11 4.79 -3.81
C LYS A 37 5.89 3.95 -4.10
N LEU A 38 5.07 4.42 -5.04
CA LEU A 38 3.94 3.64 -5.53
C LEU A 38 4.47 2.55 -6.45
N LEU A 39 4.32 1.30 -6.04
CA LEU A 39 4.80 0.17 -6.81
C LEU A 39 3.77 -0.28 -7.83
N ARG A 40 2.48 -0.27 -7.44
CA ARG A 40 1.41 -0.71 -8.31
C ARG A 40 0.08 -0.19 -7.79
N GLN A 41 -0.87 0.00 -8.70
CA GLN A 41 -2.26 0.28 -8.35
C GLN A 41 -3.15 -0.61 -9.22
N ILE A 42 -4.22 -1.13 -8.62
CA ILE A 42 -5.19 -1.95 -9.32
C ILE A 42 -6.59 -1.59 -8.89
N GLU A 43 -7.54 -1.82 -9.78
CA GLU A 43 -8.96 -1.69 -9.43
C GLU A 43 -9.35 -2.87 -8.56
N GLY A 44 -10.18 -2.60 -7.55
CA GLY A 44 -10.65 -3.65 -6.67
C GLY A 44 -11.39 -3.09 -5.48
N THR A 45 -12.04 -3.99 -4.75
CA THR A 45 -12.78 -3.67 -3.53
C THR A 45 -11.92 -3.94 -2.29
N ARG A 46 -12.45 -3.57 -1.11
CA ARG A 46 -11.78 -3.91 0.15
C ARG A 46 -11.66 -5.41 0.36
N GLU A 47 -12.60 -6.17 -0.19
CA GLU A 47 -12.55 -7.63 -0.11
C GLU A 47 -11.36 -8.18 -0.89
N VAL A 48 -11.11 -7.63 -2.07
CA VAL A 48 -9.94 -8.00 -2.88
C VAL A 48 -8.66 -7.60 -2.19
N GLU A 49 -8.60 -6.41 -1.59
CA GLU A 49 -7.45 -5.97 -0.80
C GLU A 49 -7.15 -6.95 0.32
N LYS A 50 -8.18 -7.36 1.07
CA LYS A 50 -8.01 -8.28 2.18
C LYS A 50 -7.50 -9.64 1.73
N ALA A 51 -8.00 -10.13 0.61
CA ALA A 51 -7.54 -11.39 0.03
C ALA A 51 -6.07 -11.29 -0.38
N ILE A 52 -5.66 -10.17 -0.95
CA ILE A 52 -4.27 -9.95 -1.34
C ILE A 52 -3.37 -9.88 -0.10
N GLN A 53 -3.79 -9.17 0.93
CA GLN A 53 -3.02 -9.08 2.18
C GLN A 53 -2.82 -10.46 2.80
N ASN A 54 -3.84 -11.28 2.84
CA ASN A 54 -3.75 -12.64 3.37
C ASN A 54 -2.77 -13.49 2.56
N ARG A 55 -2.79 -13.35 1.25
CA ARG A 55 -1.92 -14.11 0.36
C ARG A 55 -0.45 -13.74 0.56
N PHE A 56 -0.16 -12.45 0.81
CA PHE A 56 1.21 -11.96 0.97
C PHE A 56 1.67 -11.86 2.41
N ALA A 57 0.86 -12.29 3.37
CA ALA A 57 1.21 -12.20 4.78
C ALA A 57 2.60 -12.78 5.10
N PRO A 58 3.01 -13.93 4.55
CA PRO A 58 4.34 -14.48 4.85
C PRO A 58 5.49 -13.70 4.21
N TYR A 59 5.22 -12.66 3.43
CA TYR A 59 6.26 -11.90 2.73
C TYR A 59 6.47 -10.50 3.34
N HIS A 60 6.15 -10.34 4.62
CA HIS A 60 6.31 -9.06 5.33
C HIS A 60 5.52 -7.91 4.70
N VAL A 61 4.33 -8.21 4.23
CA VAL A 61 3.42 -7.21 3.69
C VAL A 61 2.61 -6.62 4.83
N ARG A 62 2.51 -5.29 4.86
CA ARG A 62 1.69 -4.59 5.84
C ARG A 62 0.44 -4.06 5.17
N GLY A 63 -0.72 -4.31 5.80
CA GLY A 63 -1.98 -3.74 5.38
C GLY A 63 -2.32 -2.49 6.19
N GLU A 64 -3.30 -1.80 5.72
CA GLU A 64 -3.89 -0.68 6.44
C GLU A 64 -5.14 -1.07 7.16
#